data_d157ca38a95c346cb204bca2858e0457
#
_entry.id   d157ca38a95c346cb204bca2858e0457
#
_cell.length_a   1.000
_cell.length_b   1.000
_cell.length_c   1.000
_cell.angle_alpha   90.00
_cell.angle_beta   90.00
_cell.angle_gamma   90.00
#
_symmetry.space_group_name_H-M   'P 1'
#
loop_
_entity.id
_entity.type
_entity.pdbx_description
1 polymer ?
#
loop_
_entity_poly.entity_id
_entity_poly.type
_entity_poly.pdbx_seq_one_letter_code
_entity_poly.pdbx_strand_id
1 'polypeptide(L)'
;MAAIIQFRSPSRTDSIAQPNLRLVTNDLGHRAKTAVMACLTARSSGNSELVRKASAAARENDGEFYAVLVDSPRTRFGNARVRTLIDDTILASYLGAKIIWLESSDVVGELLRFAQQSDIGRIFVARNRPAPLARLFGPAVCSELLSRARGFRIDVVGFESGN
;
A
#
# COMPACT_ATOMS: atom_id res chain seq x y z
N MET A 1 -2.01 12.04 -18.05
CA MET A 1 -0.61 11.72 -17.71
C MET A 1 -0.55 11.28 -16.26
N ALA A 2 -0.29 10.00 -16.02
CA ALA A 2 -0.12 9.49 -14.66
C ALA A 2 1.26 9.93 -14.14
N ALA A 3 1.31 10.67 -13.05
CA ALA A 3 2.57 11.01 -12.39
C ALA A 3 3.00 9.81 -11.54
N ILE A 4 4.09 9.17 -11.92
CA ILE A 4 4.77 8.17 -11.11
C ILE A 4 5.67 8.93 -10.15
N ILE A 5 5.33 8.95 -8.86
CA ILE A 5 6.16 9.55 -7.83
C ILE A 5 7.03 8.45 -7.25
N GLN A 6 8.31 8.49 -7.59
CA GLN A 6 9.32 7.58 -7.03
C GLN A 6 9.81 8.17 -5.70
N PHE A 7 9.45 7.53 -4.61
CA PHE A 7 9.87 7.96 -3.27
C PHE A 7 11.08 7.12 -2.84
N ARG A 8 12.24 7.75 -2.80
CA ARG A 8 13.46 7.14 -2.28
C ARG A 8 13.53 7.42 -0.78
N SER A 9 13.57 6.37 0.03
CA SER A 9 13.79 6.53 1.47
C SER A 9 15.13 7.20 1.73
N PRO A 10 15.19 8.27 2.55
CA PRO A 10 16.46 8.84 2.95
C PRO A 10 17.22 7.83 3.82
N SER A 11 18.43 7.51 3.40
CA SER A 11 19.39 6.76 4.21
C SER A 11 19.66 7.53 5.51
N ARG A 12 19.85 6.81 6.57
CA ARG A 12 19.86 7.18 8.01
C ARG A 12 20.93 8.21 8.44
N THR A 13 21.48 9.03 7.56
CA THR A 13 22.64 9.90 7.85
C THR A 13 22.43 11.40 7.63
N ASP A 14 21.23 11.88 7.32
CA ASP A 14 21.00 13.32 7.25
C ASP A 14 20.10 13.81 8.38
N SER A 15 20.73 13.93 9.56
CA SER A 15 20.21 14.73 10.67
C SER A 15 20.48 16.20 10.36
N ILE A 16 19.64 16.83 9.56
CA ILE A 16 19.55 18.29 9.50
C ILE A 16 18.27 18.67 10.23
N ALA A 17 18.45 19.28 11.40
CA ALA A 17 17.39 19.88 12.20
C ALA A 17 16.56 20.82 11.34
N GLN A 18 15.33 20.44 11.02
CA GLN A 18 14.35 21.39 10.49
C GLN A 18 13.79 22.22 11.65
N PRO A 19 13.72 23.55 11.51
CA PRO A 19 13.16 24.39 12.56
C PRO A 19 11.69 24.03 12.77
N ASN A 20 11.35 23.74 14.01
CA ASN A 20 10.00 23.51 14.49
C ASN A 20 9.09 24.71 14.15
N LEU A 21 8.39 24.63 13.03
CA LEU A 21 7.15 25.40 12.88
C LEU A 21 6.03 24.60 13.54
N ARG A 22 5.97 24.68 14.83
CA ARG A 22 4.80 24.28 15.60
C ARG A 22 3.74 25.38 15.37
N LEU A 23 2.98 25.23 14.31
CA LEU A 23 1.65 25.84 14.26
C LEU A 23 0.80 25.07 15.26
N VAL A 24 0.70 25.64 16.47
CA VAL A 24 -0.31 25.30 17.44
C VAL A 24 -1.64 25.81 16.87
N THR A 25 -2.28 24.99 16.05
CA THR A 25 -3.72 25.09 15.88
C THR A 25 -4.32 24.12 16.89
N ASN A 26 -4.64 24.65 18.04
CA ASN A 26 -5.61 24.07 18.94
C ASN A 26 -6.84 23.65 18.12
N ASP A 27 -7.19 22.39 18.30
CA ASP A 27 -8.55 21.92 18.35
C ASP A 27 -9.42 22.25 17.15
N LEU A 28 -9.64 21.22 16.35
CA LEU A 28 -10.97 20.94 15.82
C LEU A 28 -10.88 19.58 15.10
N GLY A 29 -11.37 18.58 15.83
CA GLY A 29 -11.80 17.33 15.24
C GLY A 29 -10.65 16.48 14.68
N HIS A 30 -10.47 15.32 15.22
CA HIS A 30 -9.84 14.21 14.50
C HIS A 30 -10.51 14.13 13.13
N ARG A 31 -9.97 14.85 12.15
CA ARG A 31 -10.39 14.70 10.76
C ARG A 31 -10.18 13.23 10.46
N ALA A 32 -11.27 12.52 10.32
CA ALA A 32 -11.22 11.09 10.05
C ALA A 32 -10.27 10.91 8.87
N LYS A 33 -9.24 10.10 9.04
CA LYS A 33 -8.29 9.79 7.97
C LYS A 33 -9.07 9.13 6.84
N THR A 34 -9.34 9.89 5.79
CA THR A 34 -10.20 9.45 4.67
C THR A 34 -9.40 8.80 3.54
N ALA A 35 -8.08 9.02 3.52
CA ALA A 35 -7.24 8.44 2.49
C ALA A 35 -7.19 6.91 2.56
N VAL A 36 -7.18 6.29 1.39
CA VAL A 36 -7.23 4.84 1.21
C VAL A 36 -5.98 4.37 0.48
N MET A 37 -5.42 3.25 0.92
CA MET A 37 -4.26 2.61 0.30
C MET A 37 -4.60 1.20 -0.15
N ALA A 38 -4.25 0.85 -1.39
CA ALA A 38 -4.22 -0.52 -1.90
C ALA A 38 -2.78 -1.01 -2.00
N CYS A 39 -2.45 -2.11 -1.33
CA CYS A 39 -1.12 -2.72 -1.39
C CYS A 39 -1.07 -3.70 -2.55
N LEU A 40 -0.42 -3.33 -3.65
CA LEU A 40 -0.26 -4.17 -4.82
C LEU A 40 0.93 -5.11 -4.66
N THR A 41 0.77 -6.34 -5.08
CA THR A 41 1.84 -7.34 -5.06
C THR A 41 1.94 -8.05 -6.42
N ALA A 42 3.14 -8.32 -6.88
CA ALA A 42 3.35 -9.08 -8.11
C ALA A 42 2.92 -10.56 -8.04
N ARG A 43 2.54 -11.04 -6.86
CA ARG A 43 2.13 -12.42 -6.62
C ARG A 43 0.62 -12.61 -6.57
N SER A 44 -0.14 -11.52 -6.62
CA SER A 44 -1.60 -11.58 -6.52
C SER A 44 -2.23 -11.51 -7.91
N SER A 45 -3.03 -12.51 -8.25
CA SER A 45 -3.93 -12.45 -9.41
C SER A 45 -5.14 -11.55 -9.19
N GLY A 46 -5.26 -10.98 -8.01
CA GLY A 46 -6.45 -10.25 -7.60
C GLY A 46 -6.23 -8.78 -7.29
N ASN A 47 -5.13 -8.21 -7.74
CA ASN A 47 -4.90 -6.78 -7.58
C ASN A 47 -6.02 -5.95 -8.24
N SER A 48 -6.58 -6.40 -9.36
CA SER A 48 -7.66 -5.69 -10.06
C SER A 48 -8.90 -5.50 -9.18
N GLU A 49 -9.32 -6.56 -8.45
CA GLU A 49 -10.45 -6.46 -7.54
C GLU A 49 -10.10 -5.62 -6.31
N LEU A 50 -8.90 -5.79 -5.79
CA LEU A 50 -8.35 -4.98 -4.70
C LEU A 50 -8.42 -3.49 -5.03
N VAL A 51 -7.94 -3.11 -6.21
CA VAL A 51 -7.93 -1.73 -6.70
C VAL A 51 -9.34 -1.17 -6.85
N ARG A 52 -10.29 -1.97 -7.39
CA ARG A 52 -11.69 -1.54 -7.54
C ARG A 52 -12.35 -1.29 -6.19
N LYS A 53 -12.16 -2.18 -5.21
CA LYS A 53 -12.72 -2.03 -3.86
C LYS A 53 -12.11 -0.84 -3.12
N ALA A 54 -10.81 -0.65 -3.23
CA ALA A 54 -10.13 0.49 -2.62
C ALA A 54 -10.56 1.83 -3.24
N SER A 55 -10.69 1.88 -4.57
CA SER A 55 -11.20 3.07 -5.28
C SER A 55 -12.63 3.42 -4.86
N ALA A 56 -13.52 2.42 -4.75
CA ALA A 56 -14.88 2.64 -4.28
C ALA A 56 -14.90 3.22 -2.87
N ALA A 57 -14.11 2.65 -1.96
CA ALA A 57 -14.00 3.14 -0.58
C ALA A 57 -13.44 4.56 -0.48
N ALA A 58 -12.49 4.92 -1.34
CA ALA A 58 -11.96 6.29 -1.40
C ALA A 58 -13.04 7.29 -1.85
N ARG A 59 -13.81 6.94 -2.88
CA ARG A 59 -14.91 7.79 -3.37
C ARG A 59 -16.02 7.97 -2.36
N GLU A 60 -16.39 6.91 -1.63
CA GLU A 60 -17.42 6.97 -0.57
C GLU A 60 -17.08 7.98 0.54
N ASN A 61 -15.79 8.18 0.79
CA ASN A 61 -15.31 9.05 1.86
C ASN A 61 -14.71 10.36 1.35
N ASP A 62 -14.81 10.65 0.05
CA ASP A 62 -14.16 11.79 -0.60
C ASP A 62 -12.67 11.89 -0.22
N GLY A 63 -12.01 10.73 -0.19
CA GLY A 63 -10.63 10.57 0.23
C GLY A 63 -9.68 10.35 -0.93
N GLU A 64 -8.39 10.62 -0.69
CA GLU A 64 -7.34 10.30 -1.64
C GLU A 64 -7.16 8.77 -1.76
N PHE A 65 -6.81 8.32 -2.96
CA PHE A 65 -6.54 6.92 -3.25
C PHE A 65 -5.08 6.72 -3.65
N TYR A 66 -4.42 5.79 -2.97
CA TYR A 66 -3.03 5.41 -3.22
C TYR A 66 -2.94 3.94 -3.61
N ALA A 67 -2.23 3.63 -4.69
CA ALA A 67 -1.84 2.27 -5.03
C ALA A 67 -0.34 2.13 -4.79
N VAL A 68 0.03 1.33 -3.81
CA VAL A 68 1.39 1.24 -3.29
C VAL A 68 2.01 -0.10 -3.62
N LEU A 69 3.21 -0.05 -4.19
CA LEU A 69 4.05 -1.21 -4.48
C LEU A 69 5.33 -1.09 -3.67
N VAL A 70 5.76 -2.20 -3.09
CA VAL A 70 7.07 -2.26 -2.43
C VAL A 70 7.95 -3.25 -3.15
N ASP A 71 9.02 -2.76 -3.76
CA ASP A 71 10.09 -3.59 -4.28
C ASP A 71 11.03 -4.01 -3.15
N SER A 72 11.32 -5.28 -3.09
CA SER A 72 12.17 -5.87 -2.06
C SER A 72 13.17 -6.83 -2.72
N PRO A 73 14.41 -6.90 -2.24
CA PRO A 73 15.38 -7.87 -2.72
C PRO A 73 14.89 -9.33 -2.70
N ARG A 74 13.92 -9.62 -1.82
CA ARG A 74 13.27 -10.93 -1.69
C ARG A 74 12.15 -11.18 -2.71
N THR A 75 11.66 -10.12 -3.36
CA THR A 75 10.54 -10.18 -4.31
C THR A 75 10.95 -9.78 -5.71
N ARG A 76 12.19 -10.07 -6.13
CA ARG A 76 12.63 -9.79 -7.49
C ARG A 76 11.65 -10.35 -8.51
N PHE A 77 11.04 -9.46 -9.26
CA PHE A 77 9.97 -9.77 -10.19
C PHE A 77 10.55 -10.39 -11.49
N GLY A 78 10.11 -11.59 -11.84
CA GLY A 78 10.33 -12.12 -13.19
C GLY A 78 9.50 -11.34 -14.21
N ASN A 79 9.97 -11.27 -15.47
CA ASN A 79 9.37 -10.44 -16.54
C ASN A 79 7.85 -10.62 -16.73
N ALA A 80 7.31 -11.83 -16.55
CA ALA A 80 5.87 -12.09 -16.68
C ALA A 80 5.05 -11.42 -15.56
N ARG A 81 5.59 -11.34 -14.35
CA ARG A 81 4.93 -10.71 -13.20
C ARG A 81 4.96 -9.19 -13.27
N VAL A 82 6.00 -8.64 -13.88
CA VAL A 82 6.10 -7.20 -14.13
C VAL A 82 4.98 -6.73 -15.06
N ARG A 83 4.64 -7.51 -16.08
CA ARG A 83 3.54 -7.16 -17.02
C ARG A 83 2.19 -7.09 -16.29
N THR A 84 1.84 -8.10 -15.50
CA THR A 84 0.59 -8.10 -14.72
C THR A 84 0.54 -6.89 -13.77
N LEU A 85 1.65 -6.56 -13.16
CA LEU A 85 1.74 -5.42 -12.25
C LEU A 85 1.58 -4.08 -12.98
N ILE A 86 2.09 -3.97 -14.20
CA ILE A 86 1.87 -2.79 -15.05
C ILE A 86 0.39 -2.62 -15.36
N ASP A 87 -0.31 -3.68 -15.77
CA ASP A 87 -1.75 -3.63 -16.05
C ASP A 87 -2.55 -3.21 -14.81
N ASP A 88 -2.19 -3.73 -13.64
CA ASP A 88 -2.81 -3.36 -12.37
C ASP A 88 -2.56 -1.88 -12.00
N THR A 89 -1.37 -1.36 -12.27
CA THR A 89 -1.05 0.06 -12.03
C THR A 89 -1.77 0.98 -13.01
N ILE A 90 -1.93 0.57 -14.26
CA ILE A 90 -2.72 1.29 -15.26
C ILE A 90 -4.18 1.37 -14.80
N LEU A 91 -4.76 0.25 -14.37
CA LEU A 91 -6.12 0.23 -13.84
C LEU A 91 -6.25 1.14 -12.61
N ALA A 92 -5.31 1.05 -11.67
CA ALA A 92 -5.32 1.89 -10.46
C ALA A 92 -5.26 3.38 -10.82
N SER A 93 -4.38 3.75 -11.73
CA SER A 93 -4.27 5.14 -12.23
C SER A 93 -5.56 5.61 -12.90
N TYR A 94 -6.17 4.77 -13.74
CA TYR A 94 -7.45 5.08 -14.37
C TYR A 94 -8.58 5.29 -13.35
N LEU A 95 -8.54 4.57 -12.24
CA LEU A 95 -9.49 4.71 -11.13
C LEU A 95 -9.13 5.84 -10.14
N GLY A 96 -8.15 6.66 -10.47
CA GLY A 96 -7.77 7.86 -9.73
C GLY A 96 -6.72 7.65 -8.63
N ALA A 97 -6.02 6.50 -8.63
CA ALA A 97 -4.97 6.27 -7.68
C ALA A 97 -3.71 7.09 -7.98
N LYS A 98 -3.05 7.58 -6.93
CA LYS A 98 -1.65 7.99 -6.95
C LYS A 98 -0.79 6.73 -6.84
N ILE A 99 0.04 6.47 -7.84
CA ILE A 99 0.90 5.29 -7.85
C ILE A 99 2.19 5.60 -7.08
N ILE A 100 2.46 4.82 -6.04
CA ILE A 100 3.63 4.96 -5.18
C ILE A 100 4.48 3.71 -5.29
N TRP A 101 5.75 3.89 -5.58
CA TRP A 101 6.74 2.83 -5.63
C TRP A 101 7.74 3.04 -4.50
N LEU A 102 7.84 2.06 -3.62
CA LEU A 102 8.74 2.05 -2.47
C LEU A 102 9.78 0.95 -2.64
N GLU A 103 10.97 1.15 -2.09
CA GLU A 103 12.03 0.14 -2.03
C GLU A 103 12.37 -0.13 -0.56
N SER A 104 12.21 -1.38 -0.12
CA SER A 104 12.56 -1.76 1.25
C SER A 104 12.74 -3.27 1.42
N SER A 105 13.65 -3.66 2.29
CA SER A 105 13.75 -5.04 2.78
C SER A 105 12.67 -5.39 3.82
N ASP A 106 12.14 -4.40 4.55
CA ASP A 106 11.00 -4.51 5.46
C ASP A 106 9.74 -3.95 4.77
N VAL A 107 9.09 -4.78 3.98
CA VAL A 107 7.90 -4.42 3.20
C VAL A 107 6.78 -3.87 4.08
N VAL A 108 6.50 -4.53 5.20
CA VAL A 108 5.39 -4.14 6.08
C VAL A 108 5.71 -2.85 6.83
N GLY A 109 6.91 -2.72 7.35
CA GLY A 109 7.34 -1.49 8.01
C GLY A 109 7.27 -0.29 7.08
N GLU A 110 7.66 -0.46 5.82
CA GLU A 110 7.61 0.60 4.82
C GLU A 110 6.17 1.01 4.44
N LEU A 111 5.28 0.03 4.25
CA LEU A 111 3.86 0.29 4.02
C LEU A 111 3.22 1.07 5.17
N LEU A 112 3.49 0.66 6.42
CA LEU A 112 2.95 1.33 7.61
C LEU A 112 3.52 2.73 7.79
N ARG A 113 4.82 2.92 7.51
CA ARG A 113 5.46 4.23 7.54
C ARG A 113 4.82 5.17 6.52
N PHE A 114 4.65 4.71 5.29
CA PHE A 114 3.98 5.49 4.25
C PHE A 114 2.54 5.83 4.64
N ALA A 115 1.80 4.85 5.18
CA ALA A 115 0.42 5.05 5.62
C ALA A 115 0.30 6.11 6.72
N GLN A 116 1.25 6.16 7.64
CA GLN A 116 1.29 7.21 8.68
C GLN A 116 1.59 8.58 8.09
N GLN A 117 2.56 8.68 7.19
CA GLN A 117 2.99 9.93 6.57
C GLN A 117 1.94 10.53 5.64
N SER A 118 1.12 9.70 5.03
CA SER A 118 0.08 10.09 4.06
C SER A 118 -1.33 10.13 4.65
N ASP A 119 -1.46 10.11 5.97
CA ASP A 119 -2.74 10.12 6.68
C ASP A 119 -3.74 9.07 6.18
N ILE A 120 -3.23 7.89 5.81
CA ILE A 120 -4.06 6.76 5.40
C ILE A 120 -4.88 6.28 6.61
N GLY A 121 -6.19 6.14 6.42
CA GLY A 121 -7.09 5.57 7.43
C GLY A 121 -7.44 4.11 7.16
N ARG A 122 -7.39 3.71 5.89
CA ARG A 122 -7.86 2.39 5.46
C ARG A 122 -6.90 1.76 4.46
N ILE A 123 -6.51 0.51 4.73
CA ILE A 123 -5.54 -0.24 3.94
C ILE A 123 -6.21 -1.50 3.38
N PHE A 124 -6.14 -1.68 2.08
CA PHE A 124 -6.61 -2.87 1.37
C PHE A 124 -5.44 -3.77 1.04
N VAL A 125 -5.56 -5.05 1.37
CA VAL A 125 -4.56 -6.08 1.07
C VAL A 125 -5.21 -7.31 0.46
N ALA A 126 -4.53 -7.94 -0.48
CA ALA A 126 -4.97 -9.19 -1.05
C ALA A 126 -4.65 -10.37 -0.12
N ARG A 127 -5.62 -11.26 0.07
CA ARG A 127 -5.36 -12.56 0.69
C ARG A 127 -4.67 -13.45 -0.32
N ASN A 128 -3.37 -13.63 -0.18
CA ASN A 128 -2.70 -14.67 -0.95
C ASN A 128 -3.07 -16.04 -0.38
N ARG A 129 -3.56 -16.96 -1.23
CA ARG A 129 -3.68 -18.36 -0.85
C ARG A 129 -2.27 -18.87 -0.51
N PRO A 130 -2.07 -19.53 0.64
CA PRO A 130 -0.80 -20.17 0.91
C PRO A 130 -0.63 -21.30 -0.10
N ALA A 131 0.22 -21.10 -1.10
CA ALA A 131 0.75 -22.22 -1.84
C ALA A 131 1.44 -23.14 -0.83
N PRO A 132 1.34 -24.48 -0.96
CA PRO A 132 1.91 -25.43 0.01
C PRO A 132 3.41 -25.22 0.28
N LEU A 133 4.13 -24.57 -0.64
CA LEU A 133 5.53 -24.19 -0.50
C LEU A 133 5.76 -22.78 0.12
N ALA A 134 4.72 -21.97 0.29
CA ALA A 134 4.88 -20.61 0.84
C ALA A 134 5.20 -20.61 2.34
N ARG A 135 4.98 -21.74 3.03
CA ARG A 135 5.40 -21.93 4.44
C ARG A 135 6.92 -21.89 4.64
N LEU A 136 7.70 -22.11 3.57
CA LEU A 136 9.16 -22.12 3.62
C LEU A 136 9.78 -20.72 3.49
N PHE A 137 9.02 -19.68 3.13
CA PHE A 137 9.54 -18.35 2.80
C PHE A 137 9.02 -17.20 3.69
N GLY A 138 8.57 -17.51 4.89
CA GLY A 138 8.18 -16.52 5.91
C GLY A 138 6.69 -16.14 5.90
N PRO A 139 6.23 -15.38 6.90
CA PRO A 139 4.84 -14.99 7.02
C PRO A 139 4.39 -14.17 5.81
N ALA A 140 3.17 -14.44 5.34
CA ALA A 140 2.58 -13.65 4.27
C ALA A 140 2.47 -12.18 4.72
N VAL A 141 2.80 -11.25 3.85
CA VAL A 141 2.73 -9.79 4.12
C VAL A 141 1.40 -9.39 4.77
N CYS A 142 0.30 -10.02 4.35
CA CYS A 142 -1.01 -9.80 4.94
C CYS A 142 -1.07 -10.13 6.44
N SER A 143 -0.55 -11.29 6.86
CA SER A 143 -0.56 -11.70 8.28
C SER A 143 0.33 -10.80 9.13
N GLU A 144 1.49 -10.42 8.60
CA GLU A 144 2.41 -9.53 9.28
C GLU A 144 1.84 -8.11 9.38
N LEU A 145 1.22 -7.62 8.32
CA LEU A 145 0.55 -6.33 8.33
C LEU A 145 -0.57 -6.29 9.37
N LEU A 146 -1.42 -7.32 9.44
CA LEU A 146 -2.49 -7.42 10.44
C LEU A 146 -1.95 -7.42 11.87
N SER A 147 -0.80 -8.03 12.11
CA SER A 147 -0.20 -8.07 13.45
C SER A 147 0.45 -6.75 13.88
N ARG A 148 0.99 -5.99 12.92
CA ARG A 148 1.76 -4.75 13.16
C ARG A 148 0.93 -3.47 12.98
N ALA A 149 -0.17 -3.50 12.23
CA ALA A 149 -0.96 -2.32 11.86
C ALA A 149 -1.89 -1.88 12.98
N ARG A 150 -1.37 -1.15 13.95
CA ARG A 150 -2.17 -0.51 14.99
C ARG A 150 -2.65 0.87 14.52
N GLY A 151 -3.95 1.13 14.69
CA GLY A 151 -4.55 2.42 14.33
C GLY A 151 -4.95 2.58 12.86
N PHE A 152 -4.92 1.49 12.08
CA PHE A 152 -5.42 1.44 10.71
C PHE A 152 -6.58 0.46 10.58
N ARG A 153 -7.52 0.76 9.70
CA ARG A 153 -8.51 -0.22 9.26
C ARG A 153 -7.92 -1.05 8.13
N ILE A 154 -7.83 -2.36 8.31
CA ILE A 154 -7.33 -3.29 7.30
C ILE A 154 -8.49 -4.06 6.69
N ASP A 155 -8.64 -3.98 5.38
CA ASP A 155 -9.60 -4.76 4.62
C ASP A 155 -8.86 -5.81 3.79
N VAL A 156 -9.12 -7.07 4.09
CA VAL A 156 -8.52 -8.21 3.39
C VAL A 156 -9.45 -8.64 2.28
N VAL A 157 -9.01 -8.46 1.03
CA VAL A 157 -9.74 -8.89 -0.16
C VAL A 157 -9.39 -10.32 -0.49
N GLY A 158 -10.33 -11.23 -0.30
CA GLY A 158 -10.23 -12.63 -0.71
C GLY A 158 -10.73 -12.78 -2.15
N PHE A 159 -10.09 -13.68 -2.91
CA PHE A 159 -10.59 -14.06 -4.23
C PHE A 159 -11.38 -15.34 -4.09
N GLU A 160 -12.65 -15.29 -4.46
CA GLU A 160 -13.41 -16.49 -4.73
C GLU A 160 -12.91 -17.03 -6.08
N SER A 161 -12.29 -18.21 -6.06
CA SER A 161 -12.08 -18.94 -7.30
C SER A 161 -13.47 -19.31 -7.79
N GLY A 162 -13.96 -18.63 -8.81
CA GLY A 162 -15.11 -19.11 -9.55
C GLY A 162 -14.83 -20.56 -9.97
N ASN A 163 -15.75 -21.41 -9.60
CA ASN A 163 -15.81 -22.81 -9.96
C ASN A 163 -15.99 -22.97 -11.46
#